data_71c3f4cd1a44abd4642eaf4fc0e8a609
#
_entry.id   71c3f4cd1a44abd4642eaf4fc0e8a609
#
_cell.length_a   1.000
_cell.length_b   1.000
_cell.length_c   1.000
_cell.angle_alpha   90.00
_cell.angle_beta   90.00
_cell.angle_gamma   90.00
#
_symmetry.space_group_name_H-M   'P 1'
#
loop_
_entity.id
_entity.type
_entity.pdbx_description
1 polymer ?
#
loop_
_entity_poly.entity_id
_entity_poly.type
_entity_poly.pdbx_seq_one_letter_code
_entity_poly.pdbx_strand_id
1 'polypeptide(L)'
;MCSLPNYDRGEGLCKRSNEKYLREEALVEQMKSVIQKVSISDDWADNMLDELDREKESIQNEGVSFVQNLKERKVEVEQKIDRLLDIYIEGKGISPDEYQAKKAKLLGEKADIEQEIRDFEQKGNNWLEPMREVILLSSQAKILLSQGDKPQIRTFLKNVGSNFMLNSKRLEISPKNGWRARVAGEPMSSFPNWR
;
A
#
# COMPACT_ATOMS: atom_id res chain seq x y z
N MET A 1 -2.08 13.93 36.39
CA MET A 1 -2.48 12.51 36.38
C MET A 1 -1.60 11.80 35.36
N CYS A 2 -0.63 11.02 35.83
CA CYS A 2 0.24 10.23 34.95
C CYS A 2 -0.50 8.96 34.54
N SER A 3 -0.80 8.79 33.25
CA SER A 3 -1.26 7.51 32.71
C SER A 3 -0.07 6.59 32.59
N LEU A 4 -0.03 5.54 33.40
CA LEU A 4 1.00 4.51 33.37
C LEU A 4 0.71 3.49 32.27
N PRO A 5 1.67 3.16 31.42
CA PRO A 5 1.70 1.88 30.74
C PRO A 5 2.57 0.91 31.53
N ASN A 6 2.00 -0.25 31.88
CA ASN A 6 2.61 -1.48 32.40
C ASN A 6 3.37 -1.39 33.75
N TYR A 7 2.66 -1.80 34.76
CA TYR A 7 3.19 -2.15 36.06
C TYR A 7 3.80 -3.54 36.02
N ASP A 8 5.12 -3.63 35.85
CA ASP A 8 5.85 -4.83 36.19
C ASP A 8 6.36 -4.72 37.62
N ARG A 9 6.08 -5.73 38.45
CA ARG A 9 6.43 -5.76 39.87
C ARG A 9 7.94 -6.02 40.01
N GLY A 10 8.68 -4.97 40.15
CA GLY A 10 10.09 -5.04 40.48
C GLY A 10 10.65 -3.63 40.58
N GLU A 11 10.75 -3.11 41.80
CA GLU A 11 11.52 -1.93 42.24
C GLU A 11 11.78 -0.88 41.15
N GLY A 12 10.73 -0.18 40.72
CA GLY A 12 10.82 0.87 39.75
C GLY A 12 10.79 2.23 40.43
N LEU A 13 11.92 2.78 40.79
CA LEU A 13 12.10 4.22 40.91
C LEU A 13 11.55 4.87 39.63
N CYS A 14 10.46 5.61 39.75
CA CYS A 14 9.95 6.46 38.70
C CYS A 14 11.07 7.39 38.26
N LYS A 15 11.82 7.05 37.20
CA LYS A 15 12.81 7.93 36.60
C LYS A 15 12.07 9.16 36.18
N ARG A 16 12.22 10.27 36.92
CA ARG A 16 11.79 11.59 36.45
C ARG A 16 12.36 11.75 35.05
N SER A 17 11.50 11.87 34.05
CA SER A 17 11.97 12.19 32.71
C SER A 17 12.73 13.52 32.83
N ASN A 18 13.97 13.57 32.39
CA ASN A 18 14.77 14.79 32.30
C ASN A 18 14.27 15.73 31.20
N GLU A 19 13.10 15.43 30.61
CA GLU A 19 12.49 16.23 29.56
C GLU A 19 12.02 17.57 30.15
N LYS A 20 12.49 18.65 29.53
CA LYS A 20 12.08 20.00 29.88
C LYS A 20 10.60 20.18 29.54
N TYR A 21 9.84 20.83 30.44
CA TYR A 21 8.45 21.16 30.23
C TYR A 21 8.21 21.83 28.87
N LEU A 22 7.27 21.31 28.09
CA LEU A 22 6.76 21.91 26.85
C LEU A 22 5.33 22.42 27.11
N ARG A 23 5.04 23.65 26.74
CA ARG A 23 3.68 24.21 26.80
C ARG A 23 2.80 23.56 25.76
N GLU A 24 1.53 23.36 26.08
CA GLU A 24 0.56 22.71 25.16
C GLU A 24 0.45 23.49 23.85
N GLU A 25 0.45 24.82 23.90
CA GLU A 25 0.36 25.68 22.72
C GLU A 25 1.54 25.42 21.76
N ALA A 26 2.75 25.27 22.30
CA ALA A 26 3.94 24.98 21.48
C ALA A 26 3.89 23.58 20.87
N LEU A 27 3.24 22.62 21.51
CA LEU A 27 3.01 21.30 20.94
C LEU A 27 1.97 21.37 19.80
N VAL A 28 0.88 22.11 20.01
CA VAL A 28 -0.16 22.31 18.99
C VAL A 28 0.42 22.98 17.74
N GLU A 29 1.32 23.98 17.90
CA GLU A 29 1.99 24.63 16.77
C GLU A 29 2.88 23.66 15.99
N GLN A 30 3.58 22.77 16.67
CA GLN A 30 4.35 21.73 16.00
C GLN A 30 3.44 20.74 15.23
N MET A 31 2.30 20.35 15.83
CA MET A 31 1.29 19.52 15.18
C MET A 31 0.75 20.20 13.92
N LYS A 32 0.40 21.49 14.00
CA LYS A 32 -0.06 22.28 12.85
C LYS A 32 1.01 22.38 11.76
N SER A 33 2.28 22.54 12.14
CA SER A 33 3.39 22.53 11.18
C SER A 33 3.49 21.22 10.39
N VAL A 34 3.25 20.08 11.03
CA VAL A 34 3.19 18.79 10.32
C VAL A 34 2.01 18.74 9.36
N ILE A 35 0.83 19.18 9.79
CA ILE A 35 -0.38 19.25 8.96
C ILE A 35 -0.15 20.15 7.74
N GLN A 36 0.49 21.30 7.94
CA GLN A 36 0.81 22.24 6.86
C GLN A 36 1.72 21.60 5.79
N LYS A 37 2.69 20.80 6.20
CA LYS A 37 3.59 20.09 5.26
C LYS A 37 2.85 19.09 4.37
N VAL A 38 1.81 18.45 4.90
CA VAL A 38 1.02 17.46 4.16
C VAL A 38 -0.18 18.07 3.44
N SER A 39 -0.48 19.35 3.67
CA SER A 39 -1.59 20.06 3.01
C SER A 39 -1.29 20.30 1.53
N ILE A 40 -2.32 20.19 0.70
CA ILE A 40 -2.31 20.49 -0.73
C ILE A 40 -3.46 21.43 -1.07
N SER A 41 -3.36 22.12 -2.23
CA SER A 41 -4.47 22.92 -2.74
C SER A 41 -5.57 22.03 -3.32
N ASP A 42 -6.81 22.56 -3.33
CA ASP A 42 -7.95 21.84 -3.85
C ASP A 42 -7.79 21.55 -5.36
N ASP A 43 -7.37 22.54 -6.14
CA ASP A 43 -7.10 22.37 -7.58
C ASP A 43 -6.06 21.27 -7.86
N TRP A 44 -5.06 21.16 -6.98
CA TRP A 44 -4.05 20.12 -7.13
C TRP A 44 -4.58 18.75 -6.72
N ALA A 45 -5.42 18.69 -5.67
CA ALA A 45 -6.08 17.47 -5.26
C ALA A 45 -7.01 16.93 -6.35
N ASP A 46 -7.81 17.80 -6.96
CA ASP A 46 -8.73 17.45 -8.05
C ASP A 46 -7.97 16.91 -9.26
N ASN A 47 -6.90 17.58 -9.69
CA ASN A 47 -6.04 17.11 -10.79
C ASN A 47 -5.43 15.72 -10.49
N MET A 48 -4.98 15.48 -9.25
CA MET A 48 -4.41 14.20 -8.86
C MET A 48 -5.46 13.08 -8.78
N LEU A 49 -6.68 13.40 -8.36
CA LEU A 49 -7.79 12.44 -8.35
C LEU A 49 -8.19 12.06 -9.77
N ASP A 50 -8.26 13.03 -10.69
CA ASP A 50 -8.54 12.78 -12.11
C ASP A 50 -7.45 11.88 -12.73
N GLU A 51 -6.19 12.13 -12.42
CA GLU A 51 -5.08 11.29 -12.92
C GLU A 51 -5.16 9.87 -12.36
N LEU A 52 -5.48 9.73 -11.06
CA LEU A 52 -5.70 8.43 -10.43
C LEU A 52 -6.85 7.65 -11.09
N ASP A 53 -7.93 8.33 -11.45
CA ASP A 53 -9.07 7.69 -12.12
C ASP A 53 -8.71 7.25 -13.54
N ARG A 54 -7.94 8.04 -14.29
CA ARG A 54 -7.40 7.63 -15.61
C ARG A 54 -6.45 6.45 -15.49
N GLU A 55 -5.57 6.47 -14.50
CA GLU A 55 -4.65 5.35 -14.25
C GLU A 55 -5.41 4.08 -13.86
N LYS A 56 -6.46 4.20 -13.06
CA LYS A 56 -7.36 3.09 -12.71
C LYS A 56 -7.98 2.46 -13.96
N GLU A 57 -8.50 3.27 -14.88
CA GLU A 57 -9.08 2.80 -16.14
C GLU A 57 -8.01 2.12 -17.03
N SER A 58 -6.82 2.71 -17.15
CA SER A 58 -5.71 2.14 -17.92
C SER A 58 -5.29 0.77 -17.37
N ILE A 59 -5.06 0.68 -16.06
CA ILE A 59 -4.67 -0.57 -15.38
C ILE A 59 -5.77 -1.63 -15.52
N GLN A 60 -7.04 -1.24 -15.42
CA GLN A 60 -8.16 -2.17 -15.61
C GLN A 60 -8.17 -2.73 -17.03
N ASN A 61 -8.02 -1.89 -18.05
CA ASN A 61 -8.02 -2.29 -19.45
C ASN A 61 -6.81 -3.18 -19.80
N GLU A 62 -5.62 -2.79 -19.37
CA GLU A 62 -4.41 -3.59 -19.53
C GLU A 62 -4.52 -4.93 -18.79
N GLY A 63 -5.06 -4.89 -17.58
CA GLY A 63 -5.26 -6.07 -16.75
C GLY A 63 -6.25 -7.07 -17.36
N VAL A 64 -7.36 -6.59 -17.91
CA VAL A 64 -8.33 -7.45 -18.61
C VAL A 64 -7.66 -8.13 -19.79
N SER A 65 -6.90 -7.39 -20.61
CA SER A 65 -6.17 -7.95 -21.77
C SER A 65 -5.10 -8.95 -21.34
N PHE A 66 -4.38 -8.66 -20.27
CA PHE A 66 -3.34 -9.57 -19.73
C PHE A 66 -3.94 -10.88 -19.21
N VAL A 67 -4.98 -10.79 -18.36
CA VAL A 67 -5.67 -11.99 -17.84
C VAL A 67 -6.32 -12.79 -18.96
N GLN A 68 -6.89 -12.11 -19.97
CA GLN A 68 -7.46 -12.79 -21.12
C GLN A 68 -6.40 -13.59 -21.90
N ASN A 69 -5.23 -13.01 -22.16
CA ASN A 69 -4.11 -13.69 -22.81
C ASN A 69 -3.64 -14.91 -22.01
N LEU A 70 -3.52 -14.79 -20.69
CA LEU A 70 -3.19 -15.91 -19.81
C LEU A 70 -4.23 -17.04 -19.88
N LYS A 71 -5.52 -16.70 -19.92
CA LYS A 71 -6.62 -17.67 -20.06
C LYS A 71 -6.53 -18.40 -21.40
N GLU A 72 -6.25 -17.70 -22.49
CA GLU A 72 -6.05 -18.30 -23.81
C GLU A 72 -4.85 -19.27 -23.83
N ARG A 73 -3.72 -18.85 -23.26
CA ARG A 73 -2.55 -19.73 -23.10
C ARG A 73 -2.86 -20.96 -22.25
N LYS A 74 -3.65 -20.82 -21.19
CA LYS A 74 -4.10 -21.97 -20.37
C LYS A 74 -4.88 -22.96 -21.20
N VAL A 75 -5.84 -22.50 -22.02
CA VAL A 75 -6.62 -23.36 -22.92
C VAL A 75 -5.72 -24.09 -23.93
N GLU A 76 -4.70 -23.40 -24.49
CA GLU A 76 -3.74 -24.06 -25.39
C GLU A 76 -2.96 -25.17 -24.69
N VAL A 77 -2.53 -24.96 -23.45
CA VAL A 77 -1.83 -25.98 -22.66
C VAL A 77 -2.75 -27.15 -22.34
N GLU A 78 -4.00 -26.92 -22.00
CA GLU A 78 -5.00 -27.95 -21.79
C GLU A 78 -5.22 -28.79 -23.05
N GLN A 79 -5.35 -28.16 -24.22
CA GLN A 79 -5.45 -28.87 -25.50
C GLN A 79 -4.20 -29.70 -25.81
N LYS A 80 -3.00 -29.24 -25.45
CA LYS A 80 -1.77 -30.01 -25.59
C LYS A 80 -1.77 -31.23 -24.67
N ILE A 81 -2.29 -31.12 -23.46
CA ILE A 81 -2.42 -32.24 -22.52
C ILE A 81 -3.39 -33.28 -23.07
N ASP A 82 -4.54 -32.86 -23.61
CA ASP A 82 -5.54 -33.76 -24.19
C ASP A 82 -4.98 -34.50 -25.42
N ARG A 83 -4.32 -33.77 -26.33
CA ARG A 83 -3.66 -34.38 -27.49
C ARG A 83 -2.57 -35.39 -27.10
N LEU A 84 -1.76 -35.09 -26.06
CA LEU A 84 -0.74 -35.98 -25.54
C LEU A 84 -1.38 -37.26 -24.98
N LEU A 85 -2.52 -37.14 -24.31
CA LEU A 85 -3.28 -38.27 -23.80
C LEU A 85 -3.86 -39.12 -24.91
N ASP A 86 -4.44 -38.50 -25.94
CA ASP A 86 -4.99 -39.22 -27.13
C ASP A 86 -3.91 -40.04 -27.83
N ILE A 87 -2.75 -39.42 -28.09
CA ILE A 87 -1.61 -40.09 -28.74
C ILE A 87 -1.12 -41.29 -27.90
N TYR A 88 -1.09 -41.16 -26.59
CA TYR A 88 -0.67 -42.21 -25.68
C TYR A 88 -1.67 -43.36 -25.65
N ILE A 89 -2.99 -43.08 -25.61
CA ILE A 89 -4.06 -44.07 -25.64
C ILE A 89 -4.07 -44.83 -26.96
N GLU A 90 -3.85 -44.15 -28.08
CA GLU A 90 -3.79 -44.74 -29.42
C GLU A 90 -2.52 -45.59 -29.66
N GLY A 91 -1.57 -45.62 -28.73
CA GLY A 91 -0.34 -46.37 -28.85
C GLY A 91 0.63 -45.88 -29.95
N LYS A 92 0.52 -44.60 -30.34
CA LYS A 92 1.32 -44.00 -31.41
C LYS A 92 2.73 -43.58 -30.98
N GLY A 93 3.58 -44.53 -30.61
CA GLY A 93 5.03 -44.33 -30.59
C GLY A 93 5.60 -43.44 -29.48
N ILE A 94 4.88 -43.25 -28.40
CA ILE A 94 5.38 -42.53 -27.19
C ILE A 94 5.59 -43.57 -26.09
N SER A 95 6.81 -43.60 -25.53
CA SER A 95 7.11 -44.43 -24.38
C SER A 95 6.41 -43.89 -23.10
N PRO A 96 6.14 -44.76 -22.10
CA PRO A 96 5.56 -44.33 -20.82
C PRO A 96 6.37 -43.23 -20.14
N ASP A 97 7.70 -43.29 -20.19
CA ASP A 97 8.59 -42.32 -19.57
C ASP A 97 8.52 -40.94 -20.27
N GLU A 98 8.50 -40.94 -21.61
CA GLU A 98 8.34 -39.69 -22.39
C GLU A 98 6.95 -39.05 -22.16
N TYR A 99 5.89 -39.87 -22.07
CA TYR A 99 4.56 -39.41 -21.73
C TYR A 99 4.55 -38.72 -20.36
N GLN A 100 5.08 -39.37 -19.33
CA GLN A 100 5.13 -38.83 -17.98
C GLN A 100 5.94 -37.54 -17.92
N ALA A 101 7.11 -37.47 -18.56
CA ALA A 101 7.94 -36.30 -18.59
C ALA A 101 7.25 -35.11 -19.27
N LYS A 102 6.60 -35.32 -20.43
CA LYS A 102 5.86 -34.29 -21.15
C LYS A 102 4.63 -33.83 -20.39
N LYS A 103 3.89 -34.78 -19.81
CA LYS A 103 2.71 -34.47 -18.96
C LYS A 103 3.08 -33.63 -17.77
N ALA A 104 4.13 -33.98 -17.03
CA ALA A 104 4.61 -33.23 -15.88
C ALA A 104 4.99 -31.80 -16.27
N LYS A 105 5.67 -31.62 -17.42
CA LYS A 105 6.03 -30.29 -17.91
C LYS A 105 4.80 -29.45 -18.24
N LEU A 106 3.81 -29.99 -18.95
CA LEU A 106 2.58 -29.27 -19.30
C LEU A 106 1.71 -28.94 -18.08
N LEU A 107 1.66 -29.84 -17.09
CA LEU A 107 0.98 -29.56 -15.82
C LEU A 107 1.69 -28.47 -15.02
N GLY A 108 3.02 -28.44 -15.02
CA GLY A 108 3.80 -27.35 -14.43
C GLY A 108 3.49 -26.01 -15.11
N GLU A 109 3.54 -25.96 -16.45
CA GLU A 109 3.21 -24.76 -17.22
C GLU A 109 1.78 -24.26 -16.93
N LYS A 110 0.80 -25.18 -16.84
CA LYS A 110 -0.57 -24.84 -16.45
C LYS A 110 -0.63 -24.22 -15.04
N ALA A 111 0.06 -24.82 -14.07
CA ALA A 111 0.09 -24.34 -12.69
C ALA A 111 0.74 -22.96 -12.58
N ASP A 112 1.80 -22.70 -13.34
CA ASP A 112 2.47 -21.40 -13.40
C ASP A 112 1.51 -20.31 -13.94
N ILE A 113 0.81 -20.59 -15.05
CA ILE A 113 -0.19 -19.66 -15.62
C ILE A 113 -1.32 -19.39 -14.61
N GLU A 114 -1.82 -20.42 -13.94
CA GLU A 114 -2.86 -20.25 -12.93
C GLU A 114 -2.37 -19.42 -11.72
N GLN A 115 -1.09 -19.56 -11.37
CA GLN A 115 -0.50 -18.75 -10.32
C GLN A 115 -0.34 -17.28 -10.76
N GLU A 116 0.09 -17.02 -12.01
CA GLU A 116 0.18 -15.66 -12.55
C GLU A 116 -1.18 -14.96 -12.56
N ILE A 117 -2.27 -15.66 -12.93
CA ILE A 117 -3.63 -15.12 -12.89
C ILE A 117 -4.01 -14.76 -11.44
N ARG A 118 -3.82 -15.67 -10.49
CA ARG A 118 -4.12 -15.40 -9.07
C ARG A 118 -3.33 -14.23 -8.52
N ASP A 119 -2.03 -14.18 -8.83
CA ASP A 119 -1.14 -13.10 -8.37
C ASP A 119 -1.58 -11.75 -8.91
N PHE A 120 -1.99 -11.71 -10.17
CA PHE A 120 -2.50 -10.49 -10.79
C PHE A 120 -3.83 -10.04 -10.17
N GLU A 121 -4.78 -10.97 -9.98
CA GLU A 121 -6.07 -10.67 -9.35
C GLU A 121 -5.93 -10.19 -7.90
N GLN A 122 -4.93 -10.69 -7.15
CA GLN A 122 -4.69 -10.28 -5.76
C GLN A 122 -3.90 -8.99 -5.63
N LYS A 123 -2.94 -8.72 -6.52
CA LYS A 123 -2.02 -7.57 -6.41
C LYS A 123 -2.49 -6.34 -7.20
N GLY A 124 -3.44 -6.53 -8.12
CA GLY A 124 -3.69 -5.63 -9.25
C GLY A 124 -3.83 -4.14 -8.94
N ASN A 125 -4.52 -3.69 -7.89
CA ASN A 125 -4.80 -2.26 -7.69
C ASN A 125 -4.78 -1.80 -6.23
N ASN A 126 -4.11 -2.52 -5.36
CA ASN A 126 -4.14 -2.26 -3.90
C ASN A 126 -3.58 -0.88 -3.48
N TRP A 127 -2.87 -0.17 -4.36
CA TRP A 127 -2.27 1.12 -4.02
C TRP A 127 -3.16 2.33 -4.36
N LEU A 128 -4.11 2.18 -5.29
CA LEU A 128 -4.96 3.28 -5.74
C LEU A 128 -5.86 3.83 -4.63
N GLU A 129 -6.53 2.95 -3.89
CA GLU A 129 -7.42 3.38 -2.81
C GLU A 129 -6.66 4.04 -1.64
N PRO A 130 -5.53 3.49 -1.14
CA PRO A 130 -4.69 4.21 -0.18
C PRO A 130 -4.17 5.56 -0.67
N MET A 131 -3.84 5.68 -1.96
CA MET A 131 -3.39 6.95 -2.54
C MET A 131 -4.52 7.96 -2.61
N ARG A 132 -5.71 7.56 -3.04
CA ARG A 132 -6.92 8.39 -3.02
C ARG A 132 -7.19 8.93 -1.61
N GLU A 133 -7.11 8.07 -0.60
CA GLU A 133 -7.30 8.48 0.80
C GLU A 133 -6.26 9.54 1.23
N VAL A 134 -4.99 9.35 0.87
CA VAL A 134 -3.93 10.33 1.16
C VAL A 134 -4.22 11.68 0.51
N ILE A 135 -4.65 11.72 -0.76
CA ILE A 135 -4.98 12.97 -1.47
C ILE A 135 -6.16 13.67 -0.80
N LEU A 136 -7.25 12.95 -0.53
CA LEU A 136 -8.45 13.51 0.12
C LEU A 136 -8.15 14.05 1.52
N LEU A 137 -7.38 13.33 2.32
CA LEU A 137 -6.97 13.81 3.64
C LEU A 137 -6.04 15.03 3.53
N SER A 138 -5.15 15.06 2.53
CA SER A 138 -4.25 16.20 2.31
C SER A 138 -4.99 17.47 1.91
N SER A 139 -6.06 17.39 1.11
CA SER A 139 -6.90 18.55 0.79
C SER A 139 -7.66 19.06 2.02
N GLN A 140 -8.19 18.16 2.85
CA GLN A 140 -8.87 18.53 4.10
C GLN A 140 -7.94 19.17 5.14
N ALA A 141 -6.64 18.96 5.06
CA ALA A 141 -5.66 19.49 6.00
C ALA A 141 -5.71 21.02 6.10
N LYS A 142 -6.00 21.73 5.00
CA LYS A 142 -6.13 23.19 4.97
C LYS A 142 -7.31 23.69 5.84
N ILE A 143 -8.45 23.02 5.74
CA ILE A 143 -9.63 23.35 6.55
C ILE A 143 -9.34 23.09 8.02
N LEU A 144 -8.67 21.97 8.31
CA LEU A 144 -8.29 21.58 9.65
C LEU A 144 -7.33 22.60 10.31
N LEU A 145 -6.41 23.20 9.54
CA LEU A 145 -5.51 24.24 10.05
C LEU A 145 -6.26 25.52 10.44
N SER A 146 -7.32 25.86 9.71
CA SER A 146 -8.10 27.10 9.94
C SER A 146 -9.19 26.94 11.00
N GLN A 147 -9.85 25.80 11.06
CA GLN A 147 -11.07 25.59 11.86
C GLN A 147 -10.99 24.37 12.79
N GLY A 148 -9.93 23.56 12.68
CA GLY A 148 -9.82 22.30 13.41
C GLY A 148 -9.61 22.50 14.92
N ASP A 149 -10.39 21.80 15.70
CA ASP A 149 -10.19 21.69 17.14
C ASP A 149 -9.11 20.62 17.47
N LYS A 150 -8.65 20.61 18.73
CA LYS A 150 -7.61 19.68 19.19
C LYS A 150 -7.93 18.20 18.93
N PRO A 151 -9.16 17.68 19.14
CA PRO A 151 -9.53 16.32 18.80
C PRO A 151 -9.39 15.99 17.30
N GLN A 152 -9.82 16.90 16.43
CA GLN A 152 -9.72 16.73 14.97
C GLN A 152 -8.27 16.69 14.51
N ILE A 153 -7.44 17.63 15.01
CA ILE A 153 -5.99 17.65 14.77
C ILE A 153 -5.33 16.32 15.18
N ARG A 154 -5.68 15.82 16.36
CA ARG A 154 -5.17 14.53 16.86
C ARG A 154 -5.57 13.36 15.98
N THR A 155 -6.83 13.32 15.54
CA THR A 155 -7.35 12.26 14.67
C THR A 155 -6.66 12.28 13.31
N PHE A 156 -6.51 13.44 12.70
CA PHE A 156 -5.80 13.63 11.46
C PHE A 156 -4.34 13.13 11.55
N LEU A 157 -3.61 13.55 12.58
CA LEU A 157 -2.22 13.14 12.76
C LEU A 157 -2.07 11.63 12.92
N LYS A 158 -3.03 10.93 13.54
CA LYS A 158 -3.03 9.46 13.60
C LYS A 158 -3.16 8.79 12.23
N ASN A 159 -3.79 9.46 11.26
CA ASN A 159 -3.84 8.97 9.89
C ASN A 159 -2.50 9.20 9.17
N VAL A 160 -1.86 10.35 9.40
CA VAL A 160 -0.56 10.71 8.79
C VAL A 160 0.58 9.86 9.32
N GLY A 161 0.60 9.54 10.61
CA GLY A 161 1.74 8.84 11.21
C GLY A 161 1.41 8.02 12.45
N SER A 162 2.45 7.40 12.95
CA SER A 162 2.47 6.63 14.21
C SER A 162 3.68 7.02 15.04
N ASN A 163 3.84 6.41 16.22
CA ASN A 163 4.99 6.60 17.09
C ASN A 163 5.29 8.09 17.37
N PHE A 164 4.30 8.77 17.94
CA PHE A 164 4.46 10.16 18.37
C PHE A 164 5.37 10.21 19.59
N MET A 165 6.54 10.74 19.41
CA MET A 165 7.52 10.92 20.49
C MET A 165 7.84 12.40 20.67
N LEU A 166 8.06 12.80 21.90
CA LEU A 166 8.56 14.11 22.24
C LEU A 166 10.01 13.98 22.68
N ASN A 167 10.93 14.47 21.86
CA ASN A 167 12.35 14.42 22.13
C ASN A 167 12.89 15.85 22.17
N SER A 168 13.45 16.25 23.32
CA SER A 168 14.02 17.59 23.52
C SER A 168 13.09 18.72 23.09
N LYS A 169 11.80 18.62 23.44
CA LYS A 169 10.70 19.53 23.08
C LYS A 169 10.30 19.52 21.59
N ARG A 170 10.81 18.60 20.78
CA ARG A 170 10.43 18.42 19.38
C ARG A 170 9.51 17.22 19.23
N LEU A 171 8.43 17.41 18.50
CA LEU A 171 7.53 16.35 18.12
C LEU A 171 8.13 15.56 16.96
N GLU A 172 8.41 14.29 17.19
CA GLU A 172 8.83 13.33 16.18
C GLU A 172 7.68 12.40 15.84
N ILE A 173 7.45 12.17 14.55
CA ILE A 173 6.37 11.34 14.03
C ILE A 173 6.96 10.40 13.00
N SER A 174 6.64 9.10 13.11
CA SER A 174 6.95 8.14 12.06
C SER A 174 5.81 8.15 11.02
N PRO A 175 6.00 8.73 9.83
CA PRO A 175 4.94 8.80 8.84
C PRO A 175 4.60 7.40 8.31
N LYS A 176 3.32 7.14 8.08
CA LYS A 176 2.83 5.94 7.40
C LYS A 176 3.22 5.98 5.92
N ASN A 177 3.18 4.82 5.25
CA ASN A 177 3.75 4.65 3.91
C ASN A 177 3.39 5.76 2.91
N GLY A 178 2.14 6.08 2.70
CA GLY A 178 1.71 7.12 1.76
C GLY A 178 2.12 8.56 2.14
N TRP A 179 2.57 8.80 3.38
CA TRP A 179 2.90 10.12 3.90
C TRP A 179 4.39 10.42 4.00
N ARG A 180 5.26 9.42 3.78
CA ARG A 180 6.72 9.56 3.99
C ARG A 180 7.31 10.68 3.17
N ALA A 181 7.05 10.70 1.87
CA ALA A 181 7.56 11.73 0.97
C ALA A 181 7.08 13.13 1.36
N ARG A 182 5.80 13.26 1.73
CA ARG A 182 5.21 14.55 2.12
C ARG A 182 5.77 15.11 3.42
N VAL A 183 5.94 14.27 4.42
CA VAL A 183 6.54 14.69 5.72
C VAL A 183 8.01 15.03 5.55
N ALA A 184 8.74 14.35 4.66
CA ALA A 184 10.11 14.66 4.31
C ALA A 184 10.26 15.96 3.49
N GLY A 185 9.17 16.51 2.94
CA GLY A 185 9.18 17.71 2.11
C GLY A 185 9.58 17.46 0.65
N GLU A 186 9.56 16.20 0.22
CA GLU A 186 9.82 15.84 -1.17
C GLU A 186 8.65 16.24 -2.08
N PRO A 187 8.92 16.70 -3.31
CA PRO A 187 7.86 16.97 -4.27
C PRO A 187 7.14 15.66 -4.64
N MET A 188 5.82 15.74 -4.88
CA MET A 188 5.00 14.55 -5.20
C MET A 188 5.43 13.83 -6.50
N SER A 189 6.20 14.49 -7.36
CA SER A 189 6.83 13.87 -8.54
C SER A 189 7.90 12.83 -8.20
N SER A 190 8.36 12.79 -6.95
CA SER A 190 9.33 11.81 -6.46
C SER A 190 8.72 10.60 -5.77
N PHE A 191 7.39 10.38 -5.89
CA PHE A 191 6.81 9.12 -5.45
C PHE A 191 7.50 7.97 -6.19
N PRO A 192 8.15 7.05 -5.48
CA PRO A 192 8.74 5.89 -6.13
C PRO A 192 7.64 5.15 -6.88
N ASN A 193 7.99 4.67 -8.08
CA ASN A 193 7.15 3.76 -8.85
C ASN A 193 6.57 2.70 -7.91
N TRP A 194 5.29 2.81 -7.62
CA TRP A 194 4.54 1.84 -6.83
C TRP A 194 4.17 0.59 -7.67
N ARG A 195 4.92 0.38 -8.77
CA ARG A 195 4.79 -0.77 -9.67
C ARG A 195 5.46 -2.01 -9.10
#